data_06dfd215178355ffbb1fc7c2f8ad8a90
#
_entry.id   06dfd215178355ffbb1fc7c2f8ad8a90
#
_cell.length_a   1.000
_cell.length_b   1.000
_cell.length_c   1.000
_cell.angle_alpha   90.00
_cell.angle_beta   90.00
_cell.angle_gamma   90.00
#
_symmetry.space_group_name_H-M   'P 1'
#
loop_
_entity.id
_entity.type
_entity.pdbx_description
1 polymer ?
#
loop_
_entity_poly.entity_id
_entity_poly.type
_entity_poly.pdbx_seq_one_letter_code
_entity_poly.pdbx_strand_id
1 'polypeptide(L)'
;MSYVDEVIERVVKENPNEPEFHQAVKEVLESLRPMVETHEQAFRRDALLERLVNPERQIKFRVPWIDDKGQVHVNTGYRVQFNSAIGPYKGGLRFHPTVNLGIIKFLGFEQIFKNSLTGLPIGGGKGGSDFDPKGKSDREVMAFCQSFMSELCKYIGADTDVPAGDIGTGSREIGYMFGQYKKLRGLFEGVLTGKGLSYGGSLVRTEATGYGLLYIVEEMLKCHGQSLEGKTVVVSGAGNVAIYAIEKAQQLGAKVVTCSDSTGWIYDPDGINVTALKEIKEVKRQRLTEYKTYRPNAEYHEGKGVWRVKCDIALPCATQNELSLEDAKILVANGVLAVAEGANMPTTAEATDYLQANGVFFLPGKAANAGGVATSALEMSQNGERLQWTFEKVDAKLKSIMVDLYHNIDNAAKRYGVEGDFVAGANIAGFEKVVDAMNAQGIV
;
A
#
# COMPACT_ATOMS: atom_id res chain seq x y z
N MET A 1 17.68 -20.75 -21.53
CA MET A 1 17.23 -19.67 -20.66
C MET A 1 15.71 -19.70 -20.68
N SER A 2 15.04 -19.59 -19.54
CA SER A 2 13.57 -19.56 -19.52
C SER A 2 13.06 -18.20 -20.02
N TYR A 3 11.79 -18.12 -20.39
CA TYR A 3 11.19 -16.86 -20.85
C TYR A 3 11.26 -15.77 -19.76
N VAL A 4 11.04 -16.16 -18.50
CA VAL A 4 11.18 -15.25 -17.34
C VAL A 4 12.60 -14.68 -17.26
N ASP A 5 13.64 -15.53 -17.38
CA ASP A 5 15.04 -15.08 -17.31
C ASP A 5 15.38 -14.08 -18.42
N GLU A 6 14.94 -14.37 -19.64
CA GLU A 6 15.18 -13.50 -20.82
C GLU A 6 14.57 -12.11 -20.63
N VAL A 7 13.35 -12.05 -20.07
CA VAL A 7 12.68 -10.77 -19.82
C VAL A 7 13.37 -10.01 -18.67
N ILE A 8 13.77 -10.69 -17.58
CA ILE A 8 14.53 -10.06 -16.50
C ILE A 8 15.84 -9.47 -17.00
N GLU A 9 16.62 -10.23 -17.79
CA GLU A 9 17.88 -9.72 -18.37
C GLU A 9 17.67 -8.53 -19.29
N ARG A 10 16.60 -8.55 -20.10
CA ARG A 10 16.21 -7.42 -20.93
C ARG A 10 15.90 -6.18 -20.11
N VAL A 11 15.09 -6.31 -19.05
CA VAL A 11 14.75 -5.19 -18.16
C VAL A 11 15.99 -4.55 -17.54
N VAL A 12 16.92 -5.36 -17.06
CA VAL A 12 18.20 -4.86 -16.49
C VAL A 12 19.02 -4.11 -17.54
N LYS A 13 19.09 -4.63 -18.75
CA LYS A 13 19.85 -4.01 -19.85
C LYS A 13 19.23 -2.70 -20.34
N GLU A 14 17.90 -2.65 -20.46
CA GLU A 14 17.17 -1.50 -21.02
C GLU A 14 16.94 -0.38 -20.00
N ASN A 15 17.08 -0.65 -18.70
CA ASN A 15 16.87 0.31 -17.63
C ASN A 15 18.11 0.48 -16.73
N PRO A 16 19.24 0.91 -17.27
CA PRO A 16 20.47 1.06 -16.51
C PRO A 16 20.25 2.08 -15.36
N ASN A 17 20.81 1.80 -14.20
CA ASN A 17 20.72 2.64 -12.99
C ASN A 17 19.34 2.70 -12.31
N GLU A 18 18.49 1.68 -12.48
CA GLU A 18 17.20 1.55 -11.81
C GLU A 18 17.13 0.28 -10.93
N PRO A 19 17.99 0.14 -9.90
CA PRO A 19 18.13 -1.11 -9.14
C PRO A 19 16.83 -1.53 -8.43
N GLU A 20 16.04 -0.58 -7.94
CA GLU A 20 14.77 -0.86 -7.28
C GLU A 20 13.74 -1.44 -8.27
N PHE A 21 13.73 -0.95 -9.51
CA PHE A 21 12.87 -1.49 -10.55
C PHE A 21 13.31 -2.89 -10.99
N HIS A 22 14.63 -3.12 -11.13
CA HIS A 22 15.17 -4.46 -11.43
C HIS A 22 14.77 -5.49 -10.38
N GLN A 23 14.90 -5.11 -9.09
CA GLN A 23 14.53 -5.99 -7.98
C GLN A 23 13.04 -6.33 -8.00
N ALA A 24 12.18 -5.33 -8.14
CA ALA A 24 10.74 -5.54 -8.16
C ALA A 24 10.28 -6.44 -9.31
N VAL A 25 10.81 -6.21 -10.52
CA VAL A 25 10.52 -7.07 -11.69
C VAL A 25 10.99 -8.49 -11.44
N LYS A 26 12.21 -8.66 -10.94
CA LYS A 26 12.76 -9.99 -10.63
C LYS A 26 11.88 -10.73 -9.62
N GLU A 27 11.58 -10.13 -8.49
CA GLU A 27 10.78 -10.75 -7.42
C GLU A 27 9.40 -11.16 -7.92
N VAL A 28 8.72 -10.30 -8.68
CA VAL A 28 7.40 -10.61 -9.21
C VAL A 28 7.49 -11.71 -10.27
N LEU A 29 8.34 -11.58 -11.28
CA LEU A 29 8.41 -12.56 -12.37
C LEU A 29 8.89 -13.93 -11.90
N GLU A 30 9.80 -14.02 -10.92
CA GLU A 30 10.20 -15.29 -10.30
C GLU A 30 9.01 -15.99 -9.64
N SER A 31 8.16 -15.26 -8.93
CA SER A 31 6.97 -15.83 -8.29
C SER A 31 5.89 -16.27 -9.30
N LEU A 32 5.95 -15.76 -10.54
CA LEU A 32 5.02 -16.13 -11.61
C LEU A 32 5.50 -17.33 -12.45
N ARG A 33 6.72 -17.86 -12.23
CA ARG A 33 7.27 -18.99 -13.00
C ARG A 33 6.31 -20.17 -13.17
N PRO A 34 5.66 -20.69 -12.09
CA PRO A 34 4.77 -21.85 -12.24
C PRO A 34 3.66 -21.62 -13.27
N MET A 35 3.10 -20.41 -13.28
CA MET A 35 2.05 -20.03 -14.23
C MET A 35 2.62 -19.76 -15.63
N VAL A 36 3.74 -19.03 -15.72
CA VAL A 36 4.35 -18.65 -17.01
C VAL A 36 4.81 -19.89 -17.78
N GLU A 37 5.45 -20.85 -17.11
CA GLU A 37 5.90 -22.11 -17.72
C GLU A 37 4.75 -22.93 -18.30
N THR A 38 3.61 -22.91 -17.62
CA THR A 38 2.38 -23.61 -18.09
C THR A 38 1.84 -23.00 -19.38
N HIS A 39 2.04 -21.72 -19.62
CA HIS A 39 1.46 -20.96 -20.74
C HIS A 39 2.53 -20.32 -21.64
N GLU A 40 3.79 -20.74 -21.54
CA GLU A 40 4.96 -20.05 -22.14
C GLU A 40 4.80 -19.76 -23.63
N GLN A 41 4.33 -20.71 -24.43
CA GLN A 41 4.18 -20.56 -25.88
C GLN A 41 3.22 -19.40 -26.23
N ALA A 42 2.09 -19.31 -25.54
CA ALA A 42 1.11 -18.25 -25.78
C ALA A 42 1.66 -16.88 -25.31
N PHE A 43 2.27 -16.84 -24.13
CA PHE A 43 2.81 -15.60 -23.58
C PHE A 43 3.97 -15.04 -24.39
N ARG A 44 4.85 -15.89 -24.91
CA ARG A 44 5.94 -15.48 -25.83
C ARG A 44 5.39 -14.94 -27.15
N ARG A 45 4.41 -15.65 -27.75
CA ARG A 45 3.79 -15.22 -29.00
C ARG A 45 3.24 -13.79 -28.92
N ASP A 46 2.62 -13.45 -27.79
CA ASP A 46 1.93 -12.19 -27.59
C ASP A 46 2.81 -11.16 -26.86
N ALA A 47 4.10 -11.46 -26.64
CA ALA A 47 5.06 -10.64 -25.89
C ALA A 47 4.51 -10.13 -24.56
N LEU A 48 3.81 -11.00 -23.83
CA LEU A 48 2.99 -10.62 -22.69
C LEU A 48 3.81 -10.05 -21.55
N LEU A 49 4.91 -10.71 -21.16
CA LEU A 49 5.77 -10.24 -20.09
C LEU A 49 6.48 -8.94 -20.45
N GLU A 50 6.92 -8.80 -21.71
CA GLU A 50 7.52 -7.55 -22.20
C GLU A 50 6.54 -6.37 -22.11
N ARG A 51 5.28 -6.59 -22.46
CA ARG A 51 4.21 -5.58 -22.34
C ARG A 51 3.87 -5.28 -20.88
N LEU A 52 3.98 -6.27 -20.02
CA LEU A 52 3.71 -6.12 -18.60
C LEU A 52 4.79 -5.30 -17.87
N VAL A 53 6.07 -5.49 -18.21
CA VAL A 53 7.19 -4.81 -17.54
C VAL A 53 7.54 -3.45 -18.15
N ASN A 54 6.93 -3.11 -19.28
CA ASN A 54 7.06 -1.79 -19.90
C ASN A 54 5.86 -0.91 -19.57
N PRO A 55 6.05 0.26 -18.97
CA PRO A 55 4.94 1.17 -18.73
C PRO A 55 4.36 1.70 -20.05
N GLU A 56 3.03 1.81 -20.12
CA GLU A 56 2.33 2.36 -21.29
C GLU A 56 2.75 3.82 -21.55
N ARG A 57 3.04 4.59 -20.48
CA ARG A 57 3.49 5.98 -20.61
C ARG A 57 4.30 6.45 -19.42
N GLN A 58 5.36 7.21 -19.70
CA GLN A 58 6.19 7.88 -18.71
C GLN A 58 6.18 9.38 -18.98
N ILE A 59 5.81 10.17 -18.00
CA ILE A 59 5.70 11.63 -18.09
C ILE A 59 6.66 12.24 -17.09
N LYS A 60 7.56 13.10 -17.58
CA LYS A 60 8.51 13.87 -16.77
C LYS A 60 8.33 15.34 -17.11
N PHE A 61 8.21 16.20 -16.09
CA PHE A 61 7.96 17.62 -16.29
C PHE A 61 8.65 18.46 -15.23
N ARG A 62 8.87 19.73 -15.57
CA ARG A 62 9.48 20.73 -14.70
C ARG A 62 8.41 21.38 -13.82
N VAL A 63 8.73 21.59 -12.53
CA VAL A 63 7.84 22.20 -11.54
C VAL A 63 8.54 23.41 -10.91
N PRO A 64 8.41 24.62 -11.49
CA PRO A 64 8.94 25.84 -10.89
C PRO A 64 7.96 26.40 -9.85
N TRP A 65 8.47 26.85 -8.70
CA TRP A 65 7.65 27.46 -7.65
C TRP A 65 8.48 28.50 -6.88
N ILE A 66 7.80 29.38 -6.13
CA ILE A 66 8.43 30.48 -5.40
C ILE A 66 8.22 30.27 -3.92
N ASP A 67 9.31 30.39 -3.13
CA ASP A 67 9.27 30.28 -1.67
C ASP A 67 8.78 31.57 -1.00
N ASP A 68 8.67 31.52 0.33
CA ASP A 68 8.23 32.66 1.14
C ASP A 68 9.18 33.86 1.11
N LYS A 69 10.42 33.66 0.66
CA LYS A 69 11.43 34.71 0.51
C LYS A 69 11.47 35.30 -0.90
N GLY A 70 10.63 34.80 -1.82
CA GLY A 70 10.59 35.25 -3.21
C GLY A 70 11.62 34.54 -4.10
N GLN A 71 12.30 33.50 -3.62
CA GLN A 71 13.28 32.75 -4.40
C GLN A 71 12.58 31.69 -5.26
N VAL A 72 12.98 31.55 -6.52
CA VAL A 72 12.49 30.55 -7.44
C VAL A 72 13.21 29.22 -7.21
N HIS A 73 12.44 28.16 -7.07
CA HIS A 73 12.89 26.76 -7.02
C HIS A 73 12.37 25.99 -8.21
N VAL A 74 13.09 24.94 -8.61
CA VAL A 74 12.69 24.06 -9.72
C VAL A 74 12.84 22.62 -9.27
N ASN A 75 11.73 21.92 -9.18
CA ASN A 75 11.68 20.48 -8.95
C ASN A 75 11.30 19.73 -10.22
N THR A 76 11.45 18.42 -10.19
CA THR A 76 11.02 17.53 -11.28
C THR A 76 9.77 16.75 -10.83
N GLY A 77 8.74 16.77 -11.66
CA GLY A 77 7.53 15.96 -11.50
C GLY A 77 7.57 14.73 -12.41
N TYR A 78 6.95 13.65 -11.93
CA TYR A 78 6.85 12.37 -12.63
C TYR A 78 5.45 11.80 -12.53
N ARG A 79 4.96 11.18 -13.62
CA ARG A 79 3.81 10.26 -13.61
C ARG A 79 4.12 9.09 -14.53
N VAL A 80 4.06 7.88 -13.99
CA VAL A 80 4.15 6.64 -14.76
C VAL A 80 2.76 6.02 -14.80
N GLN A 81 2.19 5.99 -15.99
CA GLN A 81 0.96 5.30 -16.34
C GLN A 81 1.37 3.92 -16.80
N PHE A 82 1.29 2.94 -15.88
CA PHE A 82 2.00 1.69 -16.11
C PHE A 82 1.18 0.69 -16.90
N ASN A 83 -0.06 0.41 -16.47
CA ASN A 83 -0.94 -0.54 -17.14
C ASN A 83 -2.40 -0.17 -16.91
N SER A 84 -3.18 -0.06 -17.97
CA SER A 84 -4.59 0.32 -17.96
C SER A 84 -5.55 -0.82 -18.32
N ALA A 85 -5.07 -2.04 -18.46
CA ALA A 85 -5.88 -3.16 -18.94
C ALA A 85 -7.14 -3.42 -18.12
N ILE A 86 -7.11 -3.16 -16.80
CA ILE A 86 -8.25 -3.40 -15.90
C ILE A 86 -8.97 -2.13 -15.45
N GLY A 87 -8.56 -0.96 -15.91
CA GLY A 87 -9.22 0.32 -15.57
C GLY A 87 -8.28 1.52 -15.61
N PRO A 88 -8.75 2.71 -15.24
CA PRO A 88 -7.95 3.92 -15.18
C PRO A 88 -6.69 3.72 -14.34
N TYR A 89 -5.57 4.34 -14.74
CA TYR A 89 -4.36 4.28 -13.92
C TYR A 89 -4.63 4.80 -12.52
N LYS A 90 -4.19 4.08 -11.50
CA LYS A 90 -4.42 4.43 -10.10
C LYS A 90 -3.16 4.23 -9.28
N GLY A 91 -2.81 5.23 -8.49
CA GLY A 91 -1.69 5.16 -7.55
C GLY A 91 -1.27 6.52 -7.03
N GLY A 92 -0.56 6.51 -5.91
CA GLY A 92 -0.21 7.71 -5.14
C GLY A 92 0.82 8.61 -5.81
N LEU A 93 0.89 9.84 -5.32
CA LEU A 93 1.93 10.81 -5.61
C LEU A 93 2.86 10.89 -4.39
N ARG A 94 4.15 10.61 -4.57
CA ARG A 94 5.16 10.70 -3.52
C ARG A 94 5.94 12.00 -3.63
N PHE A 95 5.95 12.81 -2.57
CA PHE A 95 6.81 13.99 -2.48
C PHE A 95 7.93 13.74 -1.47
N HIS A 96 9.12 13.46 -1.99
CA HIS A 96 10.28 13.13 -1.17
C HIS A 96 11.58 13.40 -1.97
N PRO A 97 12.66 13.88 -1.35
CA PRO A 97 13.92 14.20 -2.06
C PRO A 97 14.55 13.03 -2.83
N THR A 98 14.27 11.79 -2.44
CA THR A 98 14.80 10.59 -3.11
C THR A 98 14.05 10.22 -4.38
N VAL A 99 12.92 10.86 -4.69
CA VAL A 99 12.09 10.51 -5.84
C VAL A 99 12.86 10.75 -7.14
N ASN A 100 12.90 9.73 -7.97
CA ASN A 100 13.40 9.74 -9.32
C ASN A 100 12.52 8.82 -10.20
N LEU A 101 12.78 8.79 -11.50
CA LEU A 101 11.96 8.00 -12.43
C LEU A 101 11.99 6.50 -12.13
N GLY A 102 13.15 5.95 -11.77
CA GLY A 102 13.29 4.51 -11.44
C GLY A 102 12.46 4.10 -10.24
N ILE A 103 12.46 4.93 -9.18
CA ILE A 103 11.60 4.71 -7.99
C ILE A 103 10.13 4.79 -8.36
N ILE A 104 9.70 5.77 -9.15
CA ILE A 104 8.30 5.89 -9.57
C ILE A 104 7.89 4.71 -10.46
N LYS A 105 8.79 4.25 -11.33
CA LYS A 105 8.57 3.10 -12.20
C LYS A 105 8.42 1.80 -11.40
N PHE A 106 9.32 1.55 -10.46
CA PHE A 106 9.22 0.43 -9.53
C PHE A 106 7.89 0.41 -8.78
N LEU A 107 7.52 1.54 -8.17
CA LEU A 107 6.26 1.65 -7.43
C LEU A 107 5.02 1.52 -8.32
N GLY A 108 5.10 1.99 -9.57
CA GLY A 108 4.04 1.84 -10.56
C GLY A 108 3.83 0.40 -11.01
N PHE A 109 4.91 -0.34 -11.17
CA PHE A 109 4.88 -1.77 -11.50
C PHE A 109 4.20 -2.59 -10.39
N GLU A 110 4.62 -2.41 -9.14
CA GLU A 110 3.99 -3.09 -8.00
C GLU A 110 2.51 -2.71 -7.83
N GLN A 111 2.17 -1.47 -8.18
CA GLN A 111 0.79 -0.99 -8.06
C GLN A 111 -0.18 -1.74 -8.98
N ILE A 112 0.27 -2.29 -10.12
CA ILE A 112 -0.56 -3.12 -11.02
C ILE A 112 -1.16 -4.30 -10.23
N PHE A 113 -0.32 -5.06 -9.55
CA PHE A 113 -0.72 -6.27 -8.83
C PHE A 113 -1.56 -5.94 -7.60
N LYS A 114 -1.15 -4.93 -6.84
CA LYS A 114 -1.90 -4.47 -5.68
C LYS A 114 -3.34 -4.04 -6.04
N ASN A 115 -3.50 -3.27 -7.11
CA ASN A 115 -4.81 -2.81 -7.57
C ASN A 115 -5.65 -3.96 -8.11
N SER A 116 -5.05 -4.85 -8.89
CA SER A 116 -5.70 -6.02 -9.45
C SER A 116 -6.30 -6.92 -8.36
N LEU A 117 -5.59 -7.12 -7.25
CA LEU A 117 -6.05 -7.93 -6.13
C LEU A 117 -7.35 -7.43 -5.50
N THR A 118 -7.63 -6.14 -5.55
CA THR A 118 -8.89 -5.59 -5.00
C THR A 118 -10.14 -6.06 -5.76
N GLY A 119 -9.97 -6.64 -6.94
CA GLY A 119 -11.09 -7.00 -7.81
C GLY A 119 -11.75 -5.80 -8.52
N LEU A 120 -11.39 -4.57 -8.16
CA LEU A 120 -11.99 -3.34 -8.67
C LEU A 120 -11.37 -2.91 -10.02
N PRO A 121 -12.11 -2.15 -10.86
CA PRO A 121 -11.66 -1.73 -12.19
C PRO A 121 -10.70 -0.53 -12.10
N ILE A 122 -9.50 -0.76 -11.61
CA ILE A 122 -8.43 0.24 -11.47
C ILE A 122 -7.10 -0.34 -11.96
N GLY A 123 -6.46 0.35 -12.88
CA GLY A 123 -5.15 0.01 -13.41
C GLY A 123 -4.00 0.43 -12.50
N GLY A 124 -2.77 0.27 -12.96
CA GLY A 124 -1.57 0.62 -12.20
C GLY A 124 -0.92 1.92 -12.68
N GLY A 125 -0.62 2.81 -11.75
CA GLY A 125 0.13 4.03 -12.00
C GLY A 125 0.79 4.57 -10.74
N LYS A 126 1.79 5.41 -10.91
CA LYS A 126 2.49 6.08 -9.80
C LYS A 126 3.04 7.42 -10.24
N GLY A 127 3.19 8.33 -9.30
CA GLY A 127 3.80 9.63 -9.58
C GLY A 127 4.48 10.23 -8.38
N GLY A 128 5.03 11.43 -8.55
CA GLY A 128 5.67 12.15 -7.48
C GLY A 128 6.63 13.21 -7.94
N SER A 129 7.41 13.71 -7.00
CA SER A 129 8.44 14.73 -7.21
C SER A 129 9.54 14.59 -6.16
N ASP A 130 10.73 15.09 -6.49
CA ASP A 130 11.86 15.29 -5.58
C ASP A 130 11.65 16.43 -4.58
N PHE A 131 10.47 17.03 -4.54
CA PHE A 131 10.08 18.04 -3.59
C PHE A 131 9.97 17.49 -2.17
N ASP A 132 10.54 18.17 -1.18
CA ASP A 132 10.41 17.86 0.24
C ASP A 132 9.42 18.83 0.91
N PRO A 133 8.23 18.37 1.32
CA PRO A 133 7.26 19.23 2.01
C PRO A 133 7.62 19.51 3.47
N LYS A 134 8.61 18.79 4.04
CA LYS A 134 8.99 18.99 5.44
C LYS A 134 9.61 20.38 5.65
N GLY A 135 9.14 21.06 6.69
CA GLY A 135 9.64 22.40 7.04
C GLY A 135 9.20 23.53 6.10
N LYS A 136 8.35 23.24 5.11
CA LYS A 136 7.75 24.24 4.23
C LYS A 136 6.47 24.80 4.84
N SER A 137 6.21 26.09 4.57
CA SER A 137 4.94 26.72 4.92
C SER A 137 3.79 26.17 4.07
N ASP A 138 2.56 26.34 4.54
CA ASP A 138 1.37 25.95 3.75
C ASP A 138 1.30 26.69 2.41
N ARG A 139 1.79 27.95 2.36
CA ARG A 139 1.86 28.74 1.15
C ARG A 139 2.88 28.21 0.15
N GLU A 140 4.05 27.79 0.61
CA GLU A 140 5.07 27.14 -0.21
C GLU A 140 4.59 25.81 -0.77
N VAL A 141 3.98 24.95 0.07
CA VAL A 141 3.41 23.66 -0.36
C VAL A 141 2.28 23.89 -1.35
N MET A 142 1.42 24.90 -1.13
CA MET A 142 0.35 25.23 -2.07
C MET A 142 0.92 25.71 -3.42
N ALA A 143 1.93 26.56 -3.42
CA ALA A 143 2.58 27.06 -4.64
C ALA A 143 3.20 25.90 -5.45
N PHE A 144 3.89 24.98 -4.77
CA PHE A 144 4.41 23.77 -5.39
C PHE A 144 3.30 22.90 -5.97
N CYS A 145 2.27 22.56 -5.19
CA CYS A 145 1.15 21.72 -5.63
C CYS A 145 0.40 22.30 -6.83
N GLN A 146 0.21 23.61 -6.87
CA GLN A 146 -0.43 24.30 -8.00
C GLN A 146 0.43 24.23 -9.27
N SER A 147 1.75 24.45 -9.15
CA SER A 147 2.67 24.31 -10.27
C SER A 147 2.75 22.85 -10.77
N PHE A 148 2.86 21.89 -9.88
CA PHE A 148 2.86 20.46 -10.20
C PHE A 148 1.58 20.05 -10.96
N MET A 149 0.42 20.47 -10.46
CA MET A 149 -0.86 20.13 -11.08
C MET A 149 -1.08 20.86 -12.42
N SER A 150 -0.49 22.03 -12.63
CA SER A 150 -0.57 22.76 -13.90
C SER A 150 -0.01 21.96 -15.09
N GLU A 151 0.99 21.11 -14.82
CA GLU A 151 1.50 20.17 -15.83
C GLU A 151 0.74 18.84 -15.81
N LEU A 152 0.52 18.26 -14.62
CA LEU A 152 -0.10 16.95 -14.50
C LEU A 152 -1.54 16.90 -15.00
N CYS A 153 -2.32 17.97 -14.88
CA CYS A 153 -3.73 18.03 -15.28
C CYS A 153 -4.00 17.70 -16.76
N LYS A 154 -2.97 17.74 -17.60
CA LYS A 154 -3.04 17.40 -19.03
C LYS A 154 -3.19 15.90 -19.26
N TYR A 155 -2.86 15.08 -18.30
CA TYR A 155 -2.70 13.63 -18.44
C TYR A 155 -3.61 12.80 -17.52
N ILE A 156 -4.31 13.44 -16.59
CA ILE A 156 -5.16 12.80 -15.59
C ILE A 156 -6.64 13.19 -15.75
N GLY A 157 -7.51 12.40 -15.17
CA GLY A 157 -8.96 12.60 -15.19
C GLY A 157 -9.68 11.42 -14.54
N ALA A 158 -10.96 11.57 -14.26
CA ALA A 158 -11.78 10.57 -13.56
C ALA A 158 -11.75 9.18 -14.21
N ASP A 159 -11.72 9.12 -15.54
CA ASP A 159 -11.79 7.88 -16.32
C ASP A 159 -10.46 7.53 -17.01
N THR A 160 -9.41 8.32 -16.78
CA THR A 160 -8.10 8.13 -17.41
C THR A 160 -7.04 7.72 -16.39
N ASP A 161 -6.84 8.58 -15.41
CA ASP A 161 -5.79 8.41 -14.39
C ASP A 161 -6.18 9.17 -13.13
N VAL A 162 -6.28 8.46 -12.02
CA VAL A 162 -6.74 9.01 -10.74
C VAL A 162 -5.66 8.87 -9.67
N PRO A 163 -4.79 9.89 -9.51
CA PRO A 163 -3.77 9.88 -8.48
C PRO A 163 -4.35 9.92 -7.05
N ALA A 164 -3.53 9.56 -6.07
CA ALA A 164 -3.86 9.57 -4.65
C ALA A 164 -2.70 10.14 -3.81
N GLY A 165 -2.88 10.18 -2.49
CA GLY A 165 -1.80 10.47 -1.56
C GLY A 165 -0.80 9.32 -1.42
N ASP A 166 0.41 9.67 -1.01
CA ASP A 166 1.51 8.77 -0.64
C ASP A 166 2.44 9.51 0.33
N ILE A 167 3.67 9.05 0.55
CA ILE A 167 4.67 9.76 1.38
C ILE A 167 4.78 11.22 0.93
N GLY A 168 4.67 12.14 1.88
CA GLY A 168 4.75 13.59 1.65
C GLY A 168 3.53 14.21 0.97
N THR A 169 2.47 13.43 0.72
CA THR A 169 1.23 13.90 0.07
C THR A 169 0.02 13.42 0.85
N GLY A 170 -0.49 14.28 1.70
CA GLY A 170 -1.70 14.03 2.48
C GLY A 170 -2.92 14.80 1.96
N SER A 171 -3.96 14.91 2.79
CA SER A 171 -5.22 15.58 2.44
C SER A 171 -5.03 17.06 2.10
N ARG A 172 -4.04 17.74 2.71
CA ARG A 172 -3.68 19.13 2.42
C ARG A 172 -3.20 19.28 0.96
N GLU A 173 -2.22 18.48 0.56
CA GLU A 173 -1.65 18.50 -0.78
C GLU A 173 -2.68 18.07 -1.83
N ILE A 174 -3.47 17.04 -1.54
CA ILE A 174 -4.59 16.61 -2.39
C ILE A 174 -5.59 17.74 -2.58
N GLY A 175 -5.92 18.48 -1.52
CA GLY A 175 -6.81 19.64 -1.59
C GLY A 175 -6.29 20.73 -2.51
N TYR A 176 -5.02 21.13 -2.36
CA TYR A 176 -4.37 22.13 -3.22
C TYR A 176 -4.32 21.70 -4.68
N MET A 177 -3.99 20.43 -4.94
CA MET A 177 -3.96 19.88 -6.30
C MET A 177 -5.35 19.80 -6.92
N PHE A 178 -6.37 19.38 -6.16
CA PHE A 178 -7.75 19.30 -6.62
C PHE A 178 -8.31 20.70 -6.99
N GLY A 179 -8.06 21.70 -6.14
CA GLY A 179 -8.44 23.08 -6.41
C GLY A 179 -7.83 23.61 -7.71
N GLN A 180 -6.54 23.35 -7.94
CA GLN A 180 -5.87 23.75 -9.17
C GLN A 180 -6.38 22.99 -10.40
N TYR A 181 -6.59 21.67 -10.30
CA TYR A 181 -7.20 20.88 -11.37
C TYR A 181 -8.56 21.44 -11.79
N LYS A 182 -9.45 21.63 -10.81
CA LYS A 182 -10.78 22.18 -11.03
C LYS A 182 -10.72 23.54 -11.73
N LYS A 183 -9.80 24.40 -11.31
CA LYS A 183 -9.61 25.73 -11.92
C LYS A 183 -9.16 25.65 -13.38
N LEU A 184 -8.20 24.77 -13.69
CA LEU A 184 -7.63 24.65 -15.03
C LEU A 184 -8.54 23.92 -16.01
N ARG A 185 -9.21 22.87 -15.55
CA ARG A 185 -10.06 22.03 -16.38
C ARG A 185 -11.50 22.54 -16.51
N GLY A 186 -11.94 23.38 -15.58
CA GLY A 186 -13.33 23.83 -15.50
C GLY A 186 -14.31 22.72 -15.11
N LEU A 187 -13.82 21.62 -14.54
CA LEU A 187 -14.58 20.40 -14.20
C LEU A 187 -14.53 20.12 -12.71
N PHE A 188 -15.65 19.71 -12.14
CA PHE A 188 -15.73 19.08 -10.82
C PHE A 188 -16.02 17.60 -11.02
N GLU A 189 -14.96 16.80 -11.08
CA GLU A 189 -15.03 15.35 -11.37
C GLU A 189 -14.25 14.52 -10.35
N GLY A 190 -14.38 13.21 -10.43
CA GLY A 190 -13.76 12.24 -9.51
C GLY A 190 -12.26 12.02 -9.72
N VAL A 191 -11.52 13.04 -10.12
CA VAL A 191 -10.06 13.03 -10.17
C VAL A 191 -9.48 13.18 -8.76
N LEU A 192 -8.37 12.52 -8.50
CA LEU A 192 -7.72 12.41 -7.18
C LEU A 192 -8.60 11.69 -6.14
N THR A 193 -7.97 10.88 -5.29
CA THR A 193 -8.59 10.30 -4.10
C THR A 193 -7.85 10.68 -2.83
N GLY A 194 -8.50 10.54 -1.68
CA GLY A 194 -8.06 11.10 -0.43
C GLY A 194 -8.49 12.55 -0.25
N LYS A 195 -9.55 12.95 -0.96
CA LYS A 195 -10.16 14.28 -0.84
C LYS A 195 -10.82 14.46 0.52
N GLY A 196 -11.00 15.70 0.92
CA GLY A 196 -11.81 16.05 2.09
C GLY A 196 -13.30 15.71 1.88
N LEU A 197 -14.02 15.40 2.94
CA LEU A 197 -15.43 15.02 2.90
C LEU A 197 -16.32 16.11 2.27
N SER A 198 -15.94 17.37 2.41
CA SER A 198 -16.69 18.51 1.85
C SER A 198 -16.62 18.63 0.32
N TYR A 199 -15.73 17.88 -0.35
CA TYR A 199 -15.54 17.96 -1.80
C TYR A 199 -15.28 16.60 -2.47
N GLY A 200 -15.98 15.57 -2.01
CA GLY A 200 -16.03 14.26 -2.66
C GLY A 200 -15.16 13.18 -2.05
N GLY A 201 -14.64 13.40 -0.85
CA GLY A 201 -13.93 12.36 -0.08
C GLY A 201 -14.86 11.28 0.45
N SER A 202 -14.31 10.12 0.80
CA SER A 202 -15.03 8.98 1.36
C SER A 202 -14.81 8.85 2.86
N LEU A 203 -15.84 8.48 3.58
CA LEU A 203 -15.74 7.92 4.93
C LEU A 203 -14.94 6.61 4.89
N VAL A 204 -14.46 6.15 6.04
CA VAL A 204 -13.59 4.96 6.21
C VAL A 204 -12.19 5.11 5.59
N ARG A 205 -11.91 6.17 4.80
CA ARG A 205 -10.61 6.29 4.13
C ARG A 205 -9.42 6.33 5.10
N THR A 206 -9.62 6.95 6.27
CA THR A 206 -8.61 7.04 7.32
C THR A 206 -8.36 5.68 7.96
N GLU A 207 -9.40 4.92 8.21
CA GLU A 207 -9.38 3.61 8.87
C GLU A 207 -8.98 2.48 7.92
N ALA A 208 -9.17 2.68 6.63
CA ALA A 208 -9.24 1.65 5.61
C ALA A 208 -8.07 0.66 5.58
N THR A 209 -6.84 1.14 5.75
CA THR A 209 -5.68 0.25 5.68
C THR A 209 -5.62 -0.65 6.92
N GLY A 210 -5.80 -0.08 8.11
CA GLY A 210 -5.82 -0.84 9.36
C GLY A 210 -7.03 -1.79 9.45
N TYR A 211 -8.21 -1.33 9.07
CA TYR A 211 -9.42 -2.16 9.06
C TYR A 211 -9.31 -3.29 8.04
N GLY A 212 -8.88 -2.97 6.82
CA GLY A 212 -8.68 -3.97 5.77
C GLY A 212 -7.67 -5.05 6.15
N LEU A 213 -6.58 -4.67 6.82
CA LEU A 213 -5.59 -5.60 7.37
C LEU A 213 -6.24 -6.63 8.29
N LEU A 214 -7.12 -6.19 9.18
CA LEU A 214 -7.78 -7.10 10.12
C LEU A 214 -8.87 -7.94 9.44
N TYR A 215 -9.56 -7.44 8.43
CA TYR A 215 -10.55 -8.22 7.70
C TYR A 215 -9.92 -9.38 6.92
N ILE A 216 -8.77 -9.16 6.26
CA ILE A 216 -8.08 -10.25 5.57
C ILE A 216 -7.47 -11.26 6.55
N VAL A 217 -6.95 -10.80 7.69
CA VAL A 217 -6.44 -11.67 8.76
C VAL A 217 -7.56 -12.51 9.36
N GLU A 218 -8.72 -11.90 9.65
CA GLU A 218 -9.91 -12.59 10.16
C GLU A 218 -10.33 -13.72 9.21
N GLU A 219 -10.42 -13.45 7.91
CA GLU A 219 -10.82 -14.45 6.92
C GLU A 219 -9.79 -15.57 6.77
N MET A 220 -8.49 -15.22 6.74
CA MET A 220 -7.41 -16.21 6.72
C MET A 220 -7.51 -17.16 7.92
N LEU A 221 -7.64 -16.62 9.12
CA LEU A 221 -7.74 -17.41 10.35
C LEU A 221 -8.98 -18.31 10.31
N LYS A 222 -10.13 -17.80 9.90
CA LYS A 222 -11.39 -18.53 9.76
C LYS A 222 -11.26 -19.72 8.81
N CYS A 223 -10.61 -19.54 7.66
CA CYS A 223 -10.36 -20.62 6.70
C CYS A 223 -9.45 -21.72 7.26
N HIS A 224 -8.68 -21.43 8.30
CA HIS A 224 -7.83 -22.39 9.01
C HIS A 224 -8.39 -22.82 10.38
N GLY A 225 -9.69 -22.62 10.61
CA GLY A 225 -10.36 -23.05 11.86
C GLY A 225 -9.92 -22.25 13.09
N GLN A 226 -9.42 -21.04 12.90
CA GLN A 226 -8.97 -20.13 13.95
C GLN A 226 -9.85 -18.87 14.00
N SER A 227 -9.70 -18.05 15.04
CA SER A 227 -10.36 -16.74 15.16
C SER A 227 -9.41 -15.73 15.80
N LEU A 228 -9.75 -14.45 15.67
CA LEU A 228 -9.05 -13.34 16.37
C LEU A 228 -9.42 -13.28 17.85
N GLU A 229 -10.58 -13.79 18.22
CA GLU A 229 -11.08 -13.73 19.59
C GLU A 229 -10.14 -14.39 20.59
N GLY A 230 -9.75 -13.63 21.61
CA GLY A 230 -8.83 -14.08 22.65
C GLY A 230 -7.36 -14.16 22.25
N LYS A 231 -7.02 -13.86 21.00
CA LYS A 231 -5.61 -13.86 20.53
C LYS A 231 -4.84 -12.66 21.03
N THR A 232 -3.58 -12.88 21.36
CA THR A 232 -2.63 -11.80 21.69
C THR A 232 -2.00 -11.29 20.39
N VAL A 233 -2.11 -9.99 20.16
CA VAL A 233 -1.60 -9.33 18.95
C VAL A 233 -0.52 -8.33 19.31
N VAL A 234 0.59 -8.37 18.58
CA VAL A 234 1.68 -7.40 18.63
C VAL A 234 1.65 -6.53 17.38
N VAL A 235 1.65 -5.22 17.56
CA VAL A 235 1.63 -4.22 16.48
C VAL A 235 2.85 -3.32 16.63
N SER A 236 3.55 -3.07 15.54
CA SER A 236 4.54 -1.99 15.44
C SER A 236 3.91 -0.73 14.86
N GLY A 237 4.49 0.42 15.18
CA GLY A 237 3.98 1.71 14.74
C GLY A 237 2.94 2.31 15.69
N ALA A 238 2.70 3.59 15.51
CA ALA A 238 1.66 4.38 16.17
C ALA A 238 1.14 5.46 15.19
N GLY A 239 1.30 5.23 13.91
CA GLY A 239 0.71 6.02 12.83
C GLY A 239 -0.68 5.51 12.46
N ASN A 240 -1.23 6.07 11.39
CA ASN A 240 -2.59 5.79 10.92
C ASN A 240 -2.89 4.28 10.80
N VAL A 241 -2.04 3.53 10.09
CA VAL A 241 -2.25 2.08 9.89
C VAL A 241 -2.29 1.34 11.23
N ALA A 242 -1.31 1.59 12.10
CA ALA A 242 -1.20 0.93 13.40
C ALA A 242 -2.38 1.23 14.32
N ILE A 243 -2.78 2.51 14.45
CA ILE A 243 -3.89 2.92 15.31
C ILE A 243 -5.17 2.20 14.93
N TYR A 244 -5.51 2.20 13.63
CA TYR A 244 -6.76 1.58 13.18
C TYR A 244 -6.69 0.05 13.07
N ALA A 245 -5.48 -0.53 12.89
CA ALA A 245 -5.28 -1.96 13.06
C ALA A 245 -5.53 -2.40 14.52
N ILE A 246 -4.99 -1.66 15.49
CA ILE A 246 -5.21 -1.92 16.92
C ILE A 246 -6.70 -1.82 17.25
N GLU A 247 -7.36 -0.75 16.81
CA GLU A 247 -8.79 -0.52 17.05
C GLU A 247 -9.64 -1.69 16.49
N LYS A 248 -9.42 -2.07 15.24
CA LYS A 248 -10.20 -3.14 14.60
C LYS A 248 -9.89 -4.50 15.24
N ALA A 249 -8.64 -4.80 15.57
CA ALA A 249 -8.27 -6.05 16.23
C ALA A 249 -9.01 -6.21 17.57
N GLN A 250 -9.09 -5.14 18.37
CA GLN A 250 -9.82 -5.15 19.63
C GLN A 250 -11.35 -5.28 19.42
N GLN A 251 -11.91 -4.64 18.39
CA GLN A 251 -13.31 -4.82 18.01
C GLN A 251 -13.65 -6.27 17.63
N LEU A 252 -12.67 -7.01 17.08
CA LEU A 252 -12.80 -8.42 16.71
C LEU A 252 -12.39 -9.39 17.84
N GLY A 253 -12.26 -8.88 19.08
CA GLY A 253 -12.03 -9.68 20.27
C GLY A 253 -10.57 -10.04 20.58
N ALA A 254 -9.61 -9.49 19.83
CA ALA A 254 -8.20 -9.71 20.11
C ALA A 254 -7.67 -8.75 21.18
N LYS A 255 -6.60 -9.15 21.87
CA LYS A 255 -5.87 -8.32 22.83
C LYS A 255 -4.60 -7.79 22.20
N VAL A 256 -4.55 -6.51 21.87
CA VAL A 256 -3.34 -5.88 21.32
C VAL A 256 -2.51 -5.32 22.46
N VAL A 257 -1.27 -5.77 22.59
CA VAL A 257 -0.43 -5.45 23.77
C VAL A 257 0.74 -4.52 23.47
N THR A 258 1.00 -4.16 22.21
CA THR A 258 2.11 -3.27 21.87
C THR A 258 1.72 -2.20 20.84
N CYS A 259 2.44 -1.10 20.86
CA CYS A 259 2.58 -0.13 19.76
C CYS A 259 3.99 0.49 19.85
N SER A 260 4.47 1.12 18.76
CA SER A 260 5.80 1.71 18.74
C SER A 260 5.88 3.01 17.94
N ASP A 261 6.88 3.85 18.24
CA ASP A 261 7.27 4.96 17.38
C ASP A 261 8.80 4.98 17.18
N SER A 262 9.33 6.04 16.57
CA SER A 262 10.77 6.12 16.27
C SER A 262 11.68 6.23 17.51
N THR A 263 11.13 6.46 18.69
CA THR A 263 11.90 6.59 19.94
C THR A 263 11.84 5.35 20.81
N GLY A 264 10.75 4.57 20.72
CA GLY A 264 10.58 3.38 21.54
C GLY A 264 9.24 2.70 21.33
N TRP A 265 8.89 1.80 22.23
CA TRP A 265 7.68 1.02 22.15
C TRP A 265 7.03 0.81 23.52
N ILE A 266 5.73 0.57 23.48
CA ILE A 266 4.89 0.29 24.64
C ILE A 266 4.62 -1.21 24.71
N TYR A 267 4.69 -1.76 25.92
CA TYR A 267 4.03 -3.00 26.29
C TYR A 267 2.95 -2.69 27.34
N ASP A 268 1.71 -2.95 27.02
CA ASP A 268 0.56 -2.82 27.91
C ASP A 268 -0.08 -4.20 28.12
N PRO A 269 0.19 -4.88 29.24
CA PRO A 269 -0.34 -6.23 29.49
C PRO A 269 -1.86 -6.27 29.58
N ASP A 270 -2.51 -5.14 29.88
CA ASP A 270 -3.96 -5.02 29.94
C ASP A 270 -4.61 -4.73 28.57
N GLY A 271 -3.77 -4.52 27.55
CA GLY A 271 -4.17 -4.13 26.19
C GLY A 271 -4.07 -2.63 25.94
N ILE A 272 -3.62 -2.27 24.72
CA ILE A 272 -3.45 -0.87 24.29
C ILE A 272 -4.77 -0.10 24.40
N ASN A 273 -4.73 1.03 25.08
CA ASN A 273 -5.86 1.97 25.13
C ASN A 273 -5.85 2.84 23.88
N VAL A 274 -6.73 2.53 22.93
CA VAL A 274 -6.81 3.23 21.62
C VAL A 274 -7.16 4.71 21.80
N THR A 275 -8.03 5.05 22.75
CA THR A 275 -8.42 6.46 23.00
C THR A 275 -7.21 7.26 23.46
N ALA A 276 -6.43 6.74 24.40
CA ALA A 276 -5.19 7.37 24.84
C ALA A 276 -4.17 7.48 23.69
N LEU A 277 -4.04 6.43 22.88
CA LEU A 277 -3.13 6.43 21.73
C LEU A 277 -3.51 7.50 20.69
N LYS A 278 -4.79 7.61 20.34
CA LYS A 278 -5.32 8.66 19.45
C LYS A 278 -5.08 10.05 20.02
N GLU A 279 -5.36 10.25 21.30
CA GLU A 279 -5.13 11.55 21.97
C GLU A 279 -3.66 11.97 21.89
N ILE A 280 -2.72 11.04 22.14
CA ILE A 280 -1.28 11.32 22.09
C ILE A 280 -0.82 11.60 20.65
N LYS A 281 -1.21 10.76 19.69
CA LYS A 281 -0.63 10.76 18.34
C LYS A 281 -1.35 11.69 17.37
N GLU A 282 -2.67 11.73 17.38
CA GLU A 282 -3.48 12.49 16.44
C GLU A 282 -3.78 13.91 16.95
N VAL A 283 -4.10 14.05 18.24
CA VAL A 283 -4.49 15.34 18.83
C VAL A 283 -3.25 16.11 19.31
N LYS A 284 -2.49 15.54 20.24
CA LYS A 284 -1.32 16.21 20.86
C LYS A 284 -0.05 16.12 20.02
N ARG A 285 0.03 15.20 19.07
CA ARG A 285 1.19 14.93 18.23
C ARG A 285 2.49 14.69 19.02
N GLN A 286 2.36 14.03 20.17
CA GLN A 286 3.42 13.71 21.10
C GLN A 286 4.05 12.32 20.84
N ARG A 287 5.10 12.01 21.61
CA ARG A 287 5.76 10.70 21.59
C ARG A 287 5.06 9.71 22.54
N LEU A 288 5.31 8.42 22.33
CA LEU A 288 4.73 7.35 23.16
C LEU A 288 5.22 7.37 24.62
N THR A 289 6.29 8.10 24.93
CA THR A 289 6.70 8.37 26.34
C THR A 289 5.54 8.87 27.20
N GLU A 290 4.59 9.60 26.59
CA GLU A 290 3.42 10.14 27.30
C GLU A 290 2.36 9.08 27.63
N TYR A 291 2.43 7.89 27.04
CA TYR A 291 1.41 6.85 27.20
C TYR A 291 1.23 6.40 28.66
N LYS A 292 2.33 6.36 29.43
CA LYS A 292 2.31 5.99 30.85
C LYS A 292 1.46 6.94 31.72
N THR A 293 1.24 8.17 31.27
CA THR A 293 0.36 9.13 32.00
C THR A 293 -1.10 8.70 31.93
N TYR A 294 -1.49 7.95 30.91
CA TYR A 294 -2.84 7.40 30.73
C TYR A 294 -2.96 5.96 31.24
N ARG A 295 -1.86 5.21 31.19
CA ARG A 295 -1.80 3.79 31.51
C ARG A 295 -0.56 3.51 32.40
N PRO A 296 -0.65 3.73 33.71
CA PRO A 296 0.49 3.61 34.63
C PRO A 296 1.14 2.22 34.68
N ASN A 297 0.36 1.15 34.43
CA ASN A 297 0.85 -0.24 34.39
C ASN A 297 1.56 -0.60 33.10
N ALA A 298 1.50 0.22 32.07
CA ALA A 298 2.20 -0.01 30.82
C ALA A 298 3.70 0.25 30.99
N GLU A 299 4.50 -0.48 30.22
CA GLU A 299 5.95 -0.32 30.16
C GLU A 299 6.34 0.42 28.90
N TYR A 300 7.25 1.39 29.02
CA TYR A 300 7.88 2.05 27.88
C TYR A 300 9.33 1.56 27.78
N HIS A 301 9.71 1.14 26.60
CA HIS A 301 11.05 0.68 26.28
C HIS A 301 11.65 1.53 25.16
N GLU A 302 12.89 1.99 25.31
CA GLU A 302 13.59 2.73 24.27
C GLU A 302 14.03 1.80 23.12
N GLY A 303 14.10 2.35 21.91
CA GLY A 303 14.58 1.65 20.73
C GLY A 303 13.59 0.62 20.15
N LYS A 304 14.11 -0.48 19.60
CA LYS A 304 13.33 -1.54 18.95
C LYS A 304 13.14 -2.73 19.87
N GLY A 305 12.04 -3.48 19.71
CA GLY A 305 11.87 -4.69 20.53
C GLY A 305 10.46 -5.28 20.58
N VAL A 306 9.49 -4.74 19.87
CA VAL A 306 8.09 -5.23 19.89
C VAL A 306 7.99 -6.73 19.58
N TRP A 307 8.84 -7.25 18.69
CA TRP A 307 8.81 -8.65 18.25
C TRP A 307 9.30 -9.66 19.29
N ARG A 308 9.84 -9.17 20.43
CA ARG A 308 10.24 -10.03 21.56
C ARG A 308 9.07 -10.44 22.43
N VAL A 309 7.95 -9.72 22.33
CA VAL A 309 6.74 -10.01 23.09
C VAL A 309 6.06 -11.24 22.49
N LYS A 310 5.76 -12.22 23.35
CA LYS A 310 5.03 -13.43 22.93
C LYS A 310 3.64 -13.04 22.42
N CYS A 311 3.28 -13.52 21.22
CA CYS A 311 2.00 -13.23 20.59
C CYS A 311 1.55 -14.39 19.69
N ASP A 312 0.26 -14.39 19.39
CA ASP A 312 -0.31 -15.25 18.36
C ASP A 312 -0.20 -14.62 16.96
N ILE A 313 -0.31 -13.30 16.88
CA ILE A 313 -0.33 -12.57 15.61
C ILE A 313 0.58 -11.36 15.70
N ALA A 314 1.42 -11.15 14.69
CA ALA A 314 2.30 -10.00 14.57
C ALA A 314 1.91 -9.15 13.35
N LEU A 315 1.68 -7.84 13.57
CA LEU A 315 1.26 -6.88 12.55
C LEU A 315 2.31 -5.77 12.41
N PRO A 316 3.28 -5.90 11.50
CA PRO A 316 4.24 -4.85 11.21
C PRO A 316 3.55 -3.70 10.44
N CYS A 317 3.36 -2.56 11.14
CA CYS A 317 2.61 -1.40 10.66
C CYS A 317 3.41 -0.08 10.68
N ALA A 318 4.74 -0.14 10.85
CA ALA A 318 5.56 1.06 10.97
C ALA A 318 6.34 1.39 9.68
N THR A 319 7.48 0.73 9.46
CA THR A 319 8.41 1.10 8.40
C THR A 319 8.95 -0.09 7.63
N GLN A 320 9.50 0.19 6.44
CA GLN A 320 10.18 -0.82 5.63
C GLN A 320 11.34 -1.47 6.40
N ASN A 321 11.52 -2.79 6.21
CA ASN A 321 12.60 -3.60 6.80
C ASN A 321 12.71 -3.51 8.34
N GLU A 322 11.58 -3.37 9.02
CA GLU A 322 11.55 -3.31 10.48
C GLU A 322 11.57 -4.68 11.17
N LEU A 323 11.16 -5.75 10.48
CA LEU A 323 11.16 -7.12 10.95
C LEU A 323 12.27 -7.89 10.24
N SER A 324 13.35 -8.14 10.98
CA SER A 324 14.55 -8.84 10.49
C SER A 324 14.44 -10.35 10.65
N LEU A 325 15.41 -11.09 10.07
CA LEU A 325 15.51 -12.55 10.27
C LEU A 325 15.61 -12.93 11.76
N GLU A 326 16.35 -12.15 12.56
CA GLU A 326 16.48 -12.42 14.00
C GLU A 326 15.13 -12.20 14.72
N ASP A 327 14.37 -11.19 14.35
CA ASP A 327 13.03 -10.97 14.87
C ASP A 327 12.08 -12.11 14.47
N ALA A 328 12.16 -12.60 13.23
CA ALA A 328 11.37 -13.74 12.75
C ALA A 328 11.68 -15.01 13.54
N LYS A 329 12.95 -15.28 13.86
CA LYS A 329 13.34 -16.41 14.70
C LYS A 329 12.73 -16.32 16.10
N ILE A 330 12.70 -15.12 16.68
CA ILE A 330 12.09 -14.90 18.00
C ILE A 330 10.58 -15.14 17.94
N LEU A 331 9.89 -14.60 16.92
CA LEU A 331 8.45 -14.81 16.73
C LEU A 331 8.11 -16.30 16.58
N VAL A 332 8.86 -17.05 15.77
CA VAL A 332 8.65 -18.50 15.60
C VAL A 332 8.92 -19.25 16.90
N ALA A 333 10.01 -18.94 17.60
CA ALA A 333 10.31 -19.55 18.89
C ALA A 333 9.23 -19.28 19.95
N ASN A 334 8.56 -18.14 19.87
CA ASN A 334 7.44 -17.78 20.74
C ASN A 334 6.09 -18.38 20.29
N GLY A 335 6.04 -19.08 19.15
CA GLY A 335 4.87 -19.77 18.65
C GLY A 335 3.88 -18.86 17.91
N VAL A 336 4.38 -17.83 17.21
CA VAL A 336 3.51 -16.96 16.38
C VAL A 336 2.76 -17.79 15.33
N LEU A 337 1.47 -17.55 15.21
CA LEU A 337 0.60 -18.23 14.24
C LEU A 337 0.60 -17.51 12.88
N ALA A 338 0.54 -16.17 12.91
CA ALA A 338 0.41 -15.37 11.70
C ALA A 338 1.23 -14.08 11.78
N VAL A 339 1.75 -13.67 10.62
CA VAL A 339 2.33 -12.34 10.37
C VAL A 339 1.62 -11.72 9.18
N ALA A 340 1.12 -10.49 9.32
CA ALA A 340 0.44 -9.78 8.23
C ALA A 340 0.92 -8.33 8.14
N GLU A 341 1.37 -7.93 6.96
CA GLU A 341 2.05 -6.66 6.72
C GLU A 341 1.09 -5.48 6.53
N GLY A 342 0.96 -4.63 7.54
CA GLY A 342 0.23 -3.36 7.42
C GLY A 342 1.04 -2.27 6.71
N ALA A 343 2.36 -2.23 6.90
CA ALA A 343 3.27 -1.35 6.17
C ALA A 343 3.66 -1.92 4.81
N ASN A 344 4.37 -1.14 4.00
CA ASN A 344 4.94 -1.62 2.75
C ASN A 344 6.33 -2.25 3.00
N MET A 345 6.47 -3.52 2.63
CA MET A 345 7.71 -4.31 2.78
C MET A 345 8.38 -4.17 4.17
N PRO A 346 7.64 -4.36 5.27
CA PRO A 346 8.23 -4.23 6.61
C PRO A 346 9.10 -5.41 7.00
N THR A 347 8.89 -6.59 6.39
CA THR A 347 9.61 -7.82 6.66
C THR A 347 10.71 -8.01 5.61
N THR A 348 11.93 -8.35 6.03
CA THR A 348 13.01 -8.64 5.08
C THR A 348 12.75 -9.96 4.34
N ALA A 349 13.32 -10.13 3.14
CA ALA A 349 13.11 -11.34 2.34
C ALA A 349 13.50 -12.62 3.11
N GLU A 350 14.65 -12.61 3.77
CA GLU A 350 15.14 -13.75 4.58
C GLU A 350 14.20 -14.05 5.76
N ALA A 351 13.58 -13.01 6.33
CA ALA A 351 12.60 -13.18 7.42
C ALA A 351 11.29 -13.78 6.87
N THR A 352 10.84 -13.33 5.71
CA THR A 352 9.66 -13.91 5.02
C THR A 352 9.86 -15.39 4.74
N ASP A 353 10.98 -15.76 4.11
CA ASP A 353 11.30 -17.14 3.79
C ASP A 353 11.37 -18.00 5.06
N TYR A 354 11.95 -17.47 6.13
CA TYR A 354 12.05 -18.19 7.40
C TYR A 354 10.68 -18.41 8.05
N LEU A 355 9.81 -17.39 8.06
CA LEU A 355 8.44 -17.49 8.60
C LEU A 355 7.62 -18.54 7.84
N GLN A 356 7.64 -18.49 6.51
CA GLN A 356 6.92 -19.44 5.66
C GLN A 356 7.46 -20.87 5.84
N ALA A 357 8.78 -21.06 5.87
CA ALA A 357 9.41 -22.36 6.08
C ALA A 357 9.07 -22.99 7.44
N ASN A 358 8.69 -22.18 8.43
CA ASN A 358 8.28 -22.66 9.76
C ASN A 358 6.73 -22.72 9.92
N GLY A 359 5.97 -22.63 8.83
CA GLY A 359 4.51 -22.81 8.83
C GLY A 359 3.73 -21.65 9.42
N VAL A 360 4.33 -20.46 9.50
CA VAL A 360 3.62 -19.23 9.89
C VAL A 360 2.80 -18.74 8.73
N PHE A 361 1.53 -18.41 8.94
CA PHE A 361 0.69 -17.77 7.94
C PHE A 361 1.21 -16.36 7.66
N PHE A 362 1.77 -16.14 6.48
CA PHE A 362 2.36 -14.85 6.10
C PHE A 362 1.53 -14.17 5.02
N LEU A 363 0.96 -12.99 5.33
CA LEU A 363 0.23 -12.16 4.36
C LEU A 363 1.09 -10.96 3.93
N PRO A 364 1.48 -10.89 2.64
CA PRO A 364 2.33 -9.82 2.13
C PRO A 364 1.59 -8.48 2.08
N GLY A 365 2.33 -7.38 2.22
CA GLY A 365 1.79 -6.02 2.27
C GLY A 365 0.91 -5.64 1.09
N LYS A 366 1.26 -6.08 -0.14
CA LYS A 366 0.45 -5.79 -1.34
C LYS A 366 -1.00 -6.32 -1.23
N ALA A 367 -1.21 -7.37 -0.45
CA ALA A 367 -2.52 -7.93 -0.13
C ALA A 367 -3.06 -7.35 1.18
N ALA A 368 -2.30 -7.48 2.26
CA ALA A 368 -2.75 -7.16 3.60
C ALA A 368 -3.08 -5.67 3.79
N ASN A 369 -2.35 -4.76 3.14
CA ASN A 369 -2.60 -3.32 3.23
C ASN A 369 -3.42 -2.76 2.05
N ALA A 370 -4.06 -3.60 1.24
CA ALA A 370 -4.84 -3.17 0.09
C ALA A 370 -6.12 -2.39 0.45
N GLY A 371 -6.54 -2.39 1.71
CA GLY A 371 -7.73 -1.68 2.17
C GLY A 371 -7.73 -0.19 1.83
N GLY A 372 -6.56 0.46 1.89
CA GLY A 372 -6.42 1.87 1.52
C GLY A 372 -6.73 2.16 0.05
N VAL A 373 -6.20 1.35 -0.87
CA VAL A 373 -6.48 1.52 -2.30
C VAL A 373 -7.89 1.04 -2.66
N ALA A 374 -8.41 0.01 -2.00
CA ALA A 374 -9.78 -0.45 -2.17
C ALA A 374 -10.77 0.68 -1.82
N THR A 375 -10.61 1.32 -0.67
CA THR A 375 -11.46 2.47 -0.28
C THR A 375 -11.26 3.67 -1.20
N SER A 376 -10.06 3.89 -1.74
CA SER A 376 -9.85 4.91 -2.77
C SER A 376 -10.66 4.63 -4.03
N ALA A 377 -10.76 3.37 -4.47
CA ALA A 377 -11.63 3.02 -5.60
C ALA A 377 -13.11 3.14 -5.26
N LEU A 378 -13.52 2.86 -4.01
CA LEU A 378 -14.87 3.15 -3.54
C LEU A 378 -15.18 4.66 -3.52
N GLU A 379 -14.19 5.51 -3.23
CA GLU A 379 -14.31 6.96 -3.38
C GLU A 379 -14.58 7.35 -4.84
N MET A 380 -13.87 6.73 -5.80
CA MET A 380 -14.13 6.93 -7.22
C MET A 380 -15.57 6.54 -7.60
N SER A 381 -16.07 5.40 -7.11
CA SER A 381 -17.44 4.96 -7.34
C SER A 381 -18.46 5.96 -6.81
N GLN A 382 -18.27 6.45 -5.57
CA GLN A 382 -19.13 7.47 -4.97
C GLN A 382 -19.10 8.78 -5.79
N ASN A 383 -17.92 9.17 -6.31
CA ASN A 383 -17.79 10.36 -7.16
C ASN A 383 -18.50 10.17 -8.50
N GLY A 384 -18.44 8.98 -9.09
CA GLY A 384 -19.16 8.64 -10.32
C GLY A 384 -20.69 8.67 -10.14
N GLU A 385 -21.18 8.15 -9.03
CA GLU A 385 -22.60 8.21 -8.64
C GLU A 385 -23.04 9.61 -8.20
N ARG A 386 -22.10 10.51 -7.85
CA ARG A 386 -22.33 11.81 -7.21
C ARG A 386 -23.06 11.70 -5.87
N LEU A 387 -22.77 10.64 -5.13
CA LEU A 387 -23.31 10.33 -3.81
C LEU A 387 -22.19 10.19 -2.79
N GLN A 388 -22.53 10.39 -1.53
CA GLN A 388 -21.70 10.02 -0.39
C GLN A 388 -22.36 8.85 0.34
N TRP A 389 -21.64 7.75 0.50
CA TRP A 389 -22.12 6.59 1.25
C TRP A 389 -21.89 6.76 2.74
N THR A 390 -22.71 6.08 3.55
CA THR A 390 -22.51 6.03 4.99
C THR A 390 -21.24 5.25 5.36
N PHE A 391 -20.76 5.46 6.58
CA PHE A 391 -19.59 4.73 7.11
C PHE A 391 -19.80 3.21 7.01
N GLU A 392 -20.95 2.73 7.45
CA GLU A 392 -21.31 1.31 7.46
C GLU A 392 -21.33 0.71 6.05
N LYS A 393 -21.84 1.45 5.07
CA LYS A 393 -21.87 0.99 3.67
C LYS A 393 -20.46 0.85 3.10
N VAL A 394 -19.59 1.82 3.36
CA VAL A 394 -18.20 1.76 2.88
C VAL A 394 -17.43 0.65 3.60
N ASP A 395 -17.57 0.53 4.93
CA ASP A 395 -16.89 -0.49 5.74
C ASP A 395 -17.33 -1.90 5.35
N ALA A 396 -18.63 -2.14 5.13
CA ALA A 396 -19.13 -3.43 4.67
C ALA A 396 -18.58 -3.80 3.28
N LYS A 397 -18.48 -2.84 2.35
CA LYS A 397 -17.86 -3.07 1.04
C LYS A 397 -16.35 -3.35 1.18
N LEU A 398 -15.65 -2.61 2.03
CA LEU A 398 -14.24 -2.86 2.31
C LEU A 398 -14.04 -4.27 2.85
N LYS A 399 -14.85 -4.71 3.82
CA LYS A 399 -14.78 -6.07 4.36
C LYS A 399 -15.00 -7.12 3.26
N SER A 400 -16.01 -6.96 2.42
CA SER A 400 -16.26 -7.89 1.31
C SER A 400 -15.07 -7.97 0.35
N ILE A 401 -14.48 -6.83 -0.02
CA ILE A 401 -13.31 -6.79 -0.92
C ILE A 401 -12.13 -7.54 -0.30
N MET A 402 -11.84 -7.35 0.98
CA MET A 402 -10.71 -8.00 1.66
C MET A 402 -10.92 -9.52 1.82
N VAL A 403 -12.17 -9.96 2.04
CA VAL A 403 -12.54 -11.38 2.06
C VAL A 403 -12.34 -12.02 0.68
N ASP A 404 -12.88 -11.41 -0.37
CA ASP A 404 -12.73 -11.90 -1.74
C ASP A 404 -11.25 -11.92 -2.18
N LEU A 405 -10.48 -10.91 -1.75
CA LEU A 405 -9.05 -10.83 -2.01
C LEU A 405 -8.30 -12.03 -1.40
N TYR A 406 -8.60 -12.39 -0.14
CA TYR A 406 -8.00 -13.55 0.49
C TYR A 406 -8.31 -14.83 -0.31
N HIS A 407 -9.58 -15.07 -0.65
CA HIS A 407 -9.98 -16.27 -1.40
C HIS A 407 -9.33 -16.34 -2.79
N ASN A 408 -9.17 -15.20 -3.47
CA ASN A 408 -8.50 -15.16 -4.77
C ASN A 408 -7.02 -15.56 -4.64
N ILE A 409 -6.33 -15.10 -3.60
CA ILE A 409 -4.93 -15.45 -3.31
C ILE A 409 -4.79 -16.93 -3.00
N ASP A 410 -5.60 -17.45 -2.08
CA ASP A 410 -5.56 -18.85 -1.64
C ASP A 410 -5.88 -19.81 -2.78
N ASN A 411 -6.91 -19.49 -3.58
CA ASN A 411 -7.29 -20.28 -4.75
C ASN A 411 -6.19 -20.28 -5.83
N ALA A 412 -5.53 -19.14 -6.05
CA ALA A 412 -4.42 -19.06 -7.00
C ALA A 412 -3.23 -19.90 -6.51
N ALA A 413 -2.86 -19.78 -5.24
CA ALA A 413 -1.79 -20.58 -4.64
C ALA A 413 -2.06 -22.09 -4.80
N LYS A 414 -3.27 -22.55 -4.51
CA LYS A 414 -3.68 -23.97 -4.67
C LYS A 414 -3.63 -24.42 -6.13
N ARG A 415 -4.14 -23.61 -7.06
CA ARG A 415 -4.19 -23.95 -8.50
C ARG A 415 -2.82 -24.17 -9.10
N TYR A 416 -1.82 -23.42 -8.68
CA TYR A 416 -0.45 -23.49 -9.22
C TYR A 416 0.52 -24.26 -8.32
N GLY A 417 0.02 -25.04 -7.34
CA GLY A 417 0.82 -25.96 -6.53
C GLY A 417 1.75 -25.30 -5.53
N VAL A 418 1.42 -24.07 -5.12
CA VAL A 418 2.16 -23.29 -4.09
C VAL A 418 1.24 -23.00 -2.88
N GLU A 419 0.46 -23.98 -2.49
CA GLU A 419 -0.49 -23.87 -1.36
C GLU A 419 0.22 -23.40 -0.07
N GLY A 420 -0.37 -22.38 0.58
CA GLY A 420 0.21 -21.74 1.77
C GLY A 420 1.22 -20.63 1.50
N ASP A 421 1.72 -20.51 0.27
CA ASP A 421 2.53 -19.35 -0.15
C ASP A 421 1.63 -18.22 -0.65
N PHE A 422 1.20 -17.36 0.28
CA PHE A 422 0.36 -16.22 -0.05
C PHE A 422 1.12 -15.09 -0.77
N VAL A 423 2.45 -15.11 -0.77
CA VAL A 423 3.27 -14.16 -1.56
C VAL A 423 3.16 -14.50 -3.05
N ALA A 424 3.44 -15.75 -3.39
CA ALA A 424 3.27 -16.25 -4.75
C ALA A 424 1.79 -16.18 -5.18
N GLY A 425 0.87 -16.63 -4.32
CA GLY A 425 -0.57 -16.55 -4.58
C GLY A 425 -1.06 -15.15 -4.90
N ALA A 426 -0.60 -14.13 -4.18
CA ALA A 426 -0.96 -12.74 -4.43
C ALA A 426 -0.44 -12.24 -5.80
N ASN A 427 0.80 -12.56 -6.15
CA ASN A 427 1.36 -12.19 -7.44
C ASN A 427 0.63 -12.89 -8.58
N ILE A 428 0.37 -14.19 -8.46
CA ILE A 428 -0.35 -14.97 -9.47
C ILE A 428 -1.78 -14.46 -9.64
N ALA A 429 -2.54 -14.30 -8.57
CA ALA A 429 -3.92 -13.81 -8.63
C ALA A 429 -4.03 -12.42 -9.26
N GLY A 430 -3.12 -11.51 -8.88
CA GLY A 430 -3.03 -10.18 -9.47
C GLY A 430 -2.68 -10.22 -10.96
N PHE A 431 -1.74 -11.08 -11.33
CA PHE A 431 -1.30 -11.26 -12.71
C PHE A 431 -2.39 -11.85 -13.61
N GLU A 432 -3.07 -12.94 -13.19
CA GLU A 432 -4.14 -13.58 -13.95
C GLU A 432 -5.18 -12.58 -14.45
N LYS A 433 -5.69 -11.74 -13.56
CA LYS A 433 -6.71 -10.75 -13.92
C LYS A 433 -6.22 -9.74 -14.96
N VAL A 434 -4.98 -9.27 -14.82
CA VAL A 434 -4.37 -8.32 -15.77
C VAL A 434 -4.14 -8.98 -17.12
N VAL A 435 -3.63 -10.20 -17.15
CA VAL A 435 -3.36 -10.97 -18.36
C VAL A 435 -4.64 -11.28 -19.13
N ASP A 436 -5.69 -11.71 -18.44
CA ASP A 436 -6.99 -11.98 -19.06
C ASP A 436 -7.53 -10.72 -19.74
N ALA A 437 -7.42 -9.57 -19.09
CA ALA A 437 -7.83 -8.30 -19.69
C ALA A 437 -6.94 -7.90 -20.87
N MET A 438 -5.61 -8.03 -20.75
CA MET A 438 -4.66 -7.73 -21.85
C MET A 438 -4.92 -8.61 -23.06
N ASN A 439 -5.17 -9.91 -22.85
CA ASN A 439 -5.46 -10.85 -23.94
C ASN A 439 -6.81 -10.56 -24.60
N ALA A 440 -7.84 -10.24 -23.82
CA ALA A 440 -9.17 -9.93 -24.33
C ALA A 440 -9.20 -8.61 -25.15
N GLN A 441 -8.37 -7.65 -24.80
CA GLN A 441 -8.28 -6.35 -25.49
C GLN A 441 -7.33 -6.37 -26.70
N GLY A 442 -6.53 -7.43 -26.85
CA GLY A 442 -5.59 -7.59 -27.95
C GLY A 442 -4.24 -6.90 -27.74
N ILE A 443 -3.55 -6.62 -28.82
CA ILE A 443 -2.22 -5.96 -28.82
C ILE A 443 -2.43 -4.48 -29.11
N VAL A 444 -2.54 -3.69 -28.04
CA VAL A 444 -2.77 -2.23 -28.08
C VAL A 444 -1.65 -1.50 -27.38
#